data_6143e689f8915917fe81f52c5f35f130
#
_entry.id   6143e689f8915917fe81f52c5f35f130
#
_cell.length_a   1.000
_cell.length_b   1.000
_cell.length_c   1.000
_cell.angle_alpha   90.00
_cell.angle_beta   90.00
_cell.angle_gamma   90.00
#
_symmetry.space_group_name_H-M   'P 1'
#
loop_
_entity.id
_entity.type
_entity.pdbx_description
1 polymer ?
#
loop_
_entity_poly.entity_id
_entity_poly.type
_entity_poly.pdbx_seq_one_letter_code
_entity_poly.pdbx_strand_id
1 'polypeptide(L)'
;FAGNPYFIDFRVLHEQGYLTADEIPAKVPVGPVDYGVLYQQRPVVLQKAADRLLAAASVEYKDFCTAQSFWLDDYALFMAIKAEQGQAGLCDWPDDLRTRQPAAVAAARERLAGQVDYFKAVQFFFYTQWNALKAYANQARGIQLVGDIPIYVSPDSSDLWTRPELFQTDGQTHLTQVAGCPPGCLCGRRSALGQSALRLAPPQGRGFCLVEAPDAARYFDL
;
A
#
# COMPACT_ATOMS: atom_id res chain seq x y z
N PHE A 1 3.49 -4.50 -3.24
CA PHE A 1 3.46 -3.06 -2.95
C PHE A 1 2.11 -2.49 -3.35
N ALA A 2 1.47 -1.75 -2.43
CA ALA A 2 0.22 -1.07 -2.72
C ALA A 2 0.45 0.10 -3.69
N GLY A 3 -0.40 0.21 -4.70
CA GLY A 3 -0.37 1.32 -5.64
C GLY A 3 -0.84 2.62 -4.99
N ASN A 4 -0.22 3.73 -5.38
CA ASN A 4 -0.58 5.05 -4.87
C ASN A 4 -1.90 5.53 -5.52
N PRO A 5 -2.98 5.74 -4.76
CA PRO A 5 -4.27 6.16 -5.29
C PRO A 5 -4.26 7.51 -6.01
N TYR A 6 -3.22 8.33 -5.79
CA TYR A 6 -3.08 9.61 -6.51
C TYR A 6 -2.80 9.44 -8.01
N PHE A 7 -2.33 8.28 -8.45
CA PHE A 7 -2.10 7.99 -9.88
C PHE A 7 -3.32 7.40 -10.61
N ILE A 8 -4.42 7.13 -9.92
CA ILE A 8 -5.64 6.65 -10.58
C ILE A 8 -6.25 7.79 -11.42
N ASP A 9 -6.39 7.61 -12.72
CA ASP A 9 -7.06 8.57 -13.62
C ASP A 9 -8.59 8.38 -13.54
N PHE A 10 -9.29 9.40 -13.10
CA PHE A 10 -10.75 9.40 -12.98
C PHE A 10 -11.48 9.35 -14.33
N ARG A 11 -10.83 9.81 -15.42
CA ARG A 11 -11.40 9.72 -16.76
C ARG A 11 -11.52 8.26 -17.21
N VAL A 12 -10.51 7.45 -16.92
CA VAL A 12 -10.56 6.02 -17.18
C VAL A 12 -11.66 5.34 -16.37
N LEU A 13 -11.87 5.74 -15.11
CA LEU A 13 -12.98 5.22 -14.29
C LEU A 13 -14.35 5.66 -14.84
N HIS A 14 -14.44 6.84 -15.45
CA HIS A 14 -15.64 7.29 -16.14
C HIS A 14 -15.90 6.48 -17.42
N GLU A 15 -14.89 6.28 -18.26
CA GLU A 15 -14.97 5.47 -19.46
C GLU A 15 -15.40 4.02 -19.16
N GLN A 16 -14.99 3.50 -18.01
CA GLN A 16 -15.38 2.18 -17.50
C GLN A 16 -16.77 2.15 -16.82
N GLY A 17 -17.43 3.30 -16.69
CA GLY A 17 -18.76 3.41 -16.09
C GLY A 17 -18.80 3.45 -14.56
N TYR A 18 -17.63 3.55 -13.91
CA TYR A 18 -17.55 3.67 -12.44
C TYR A 18 -17.78 5.09 -11.94
N LEU A 19 -17.64 6.11 -12.78
CA LEU A 19 -17.91 7.52 -12.45
C LEU A 19 -18.78 8.17 -13.54
N THR A 20 -19.56 9.18 -13.15
CA THR A 20 -20.23 10.09 -14.09
C THR A 20 -19.33 11.29 -14.36
N ALA A 21 -19.57 12.02 -15.46
CA ALA A 21 -18.72 13.15 -15.86
C ALA A 21 -18.72 14.29 -14.82
N ASP A 22 -19.85 14.51 -14.15
CA ASP A 22 -20.03 15.53 -13.11
C ASP A 22 -19.35 15.18 -11.78
N GLU A 23 -18.97 13.92 -11.57
CA GLU A 23 -18.25 13.48 -10.38
C GLU A 23 -16.74 13.64 -10.50
N ILE A 24 -16.23 13.90 -11.71
CA ILE A 24 -14.81 14.16 -11.92
C ILE A 24 -14.51 15.60 -11.50
N PRO A 25 -13.61 15.81 -10.53
CA PRO A 25 -13.22 17.15 -10.11
C PRO A 25 -12.75 17.98 -11.31
N ALA A 26 -13.17 19.23 -11.34
CA ALA A 26 -12.68 20.17 -12.35
C ALA A 26 -11.14 20.24 -12.35
N LYS A 27 -10.54 20.49 -13.53
CA LYS A 27 -9.07 20.61 -13.63
C LYS A 27 -8.54 21.60 -12.62
N VAL A 28 -7.58 21.16 -11.82
CA VAL A 28 -6.85 22.05 -10.92
C VAL A 28 -6.11 23.08 -11.78
N PRO A 29 -6.08 24.37 -11.35
CA PRO A 29 -5.30 25.40 -12.03
C PRO A 29 -3.85 24.98 -12.23
N VAL A 30 -3.22 25.40 -13.31
CA VAL A 30 -1.81 25.17 -13.57
C VAL A 30 -0.99 25.83 -12.45
N GLY A 31 -0.22 25.03 -11.71
CA GLY A 31 0.58 25.49 -10.58
C GLY A 31 1.15 24.33 -9.77
N PRO A 32 1.75 24.60 -8.62
CA PRO A 32 2.19 23.55 -7.68
C PRO A 32 1.02 22.67 -7.26
N VAL A 33 1.29 21.39 -7.06
CA VAL A 33 0.27 20.41 -6.63
C VAL A 33 -0.12 20.70 -5.18
N ASP A 34 -1.41 20.93 -4.94
CA ASP A 34 -1.96 21.02 -3.59
C ASP A 34 -2.38 19.63 -3.10
N TYR A 35 -1.49 18.99 -2.36
CA TYR A 35 -1.74 17.68 -1.79
C TYR A 35 -2.85 17.67 -0.73
N GLY A 36 -3.08 18.79 -0.05
CA GLY A 36 -4.17 18.92 0.93
C GLY A 36 -5.53 18.79 0.26
N VAL A 37 -5.71 19.46 -0.88
CA VAL A 37 -6.93 19.35 -1.69
C VAL A 37 -7.08 17.93 -2.22
N LEU A 38 -6.02 17.33 -2.75
CA LEU A 38 -6.07 15.96 -3.25
C LEU A 38 -6.44 14.95 -2.16
N TYR A 39 -5.86 15.10 -0.98
CA TYR A 39 -6.13 14.24 0.17
C TYR A 39 -7.60 14.28 0.59
N GLN A 40 -8.25 15.42 0.49
CA GLN A 40 -9.66 15.56 0.86
C GLN A 40 -10.62 15.10 -0.25
N GLN A 41 -10.34 15.42 -1.50
CA GLN A 41 -11.26 15.19 -2.61
C GLN A 41 -11.20 13.78 -3.19
N ARG A 42 -9.98 13.23 -3.36
CA ARG A 42 -9.83 11.94 -4.05
C ARG A 42 -10.51 10.77 -3.37
N PRO A 43 -10.45 10.61 -2.03
CA PRO A 43 -11.15 9.50 -1.37
C PRO A 43 -12.66 9.53 -1.60
N VAL A 44 -13.27 10.73 -1.63
CA VAL A 44 -14.71 10.89 -1.86
C VAL A 44 -15.11 10.40 -3.26
N VAL A 45 -14.33 10.74 -4.27
CA VAL A 45 -14.57 10.30 -5.65
C VAL A 45 -14.32 8.81 -5.80
N LEU A 46 -13.21 8.31 -5.23
CA LEU A 46 -12.88 6.88 -5.26
C LEU A 46 -13.90 6.03 -4.52
N GLN A 47 -14.52 6.54 -3.45
CA GLN A 47 -15.58 5.83 -2.75
C GLN A 47 -16.79 5.58 -3.66
N LYS A 48 -17.23 6.58 -4.42
CA LYS A 48 -18.34 6.41 -5.36
C LYS A 48 -18.03 5.38 -6.45
N ALA A 49 -16.80 5.39 -6.97
CA ALA A 49 -16.36 4.41 -7.95
C ALA A 49 -16.32 3.00 -7.35
N ALA A 50 -15.79 2.86 -6.13
CA ALA A 50 -15.73 1.60 -5.41
C ALA A 50 -17.13 1.03 -5.13
N ASP A 51 -18.08 1.86 -4.68
CA ASP A 51 -19.46 1.43 -4.43
C ASP A 51 -20.11 0.84 -5.70
N ARG A 52 -19.87 1.45 -6.86
CA ARG A 52 -20.39 0.93 -8.15
C ARG A 52 -19.70 -0.36 -8.57
N LEU A 53 -18.37 -0.47 -8.39
CA LEU A 53 -17.63 -1.70 -8.66
C LEU A 53 -18.15 -2.86 -7.81
N LEU A 54 -18.32 -2.63 -6.51
CA LEU A 54 -18.79 -3.63 -5.56
C LEU A 54 -20.23 -4.07 -5.87
N ALA A 55 -21.09 -3.11 -6.24
CA ALA A 55 -22.47 -3.40 -6.65
C ALA A 55 -22.54 -4.21 -7.94
N ALA A 56 -21.60 -4.00 -8.89
CA ALA A 56 -21.55 -4.73 -10.15
C ALA A 56 -21.08 -6.18 -9.99
N ALA A 57 -20.50 -6.56 -8.84
CA ALA A 57 -19.99 -7.91 -8.53
C ALA A 57 -19.08 -8.49 -9.62
N SER A 58 -18.21 -7.64 -10.22
CA SER A 58 -17.33 -7.98 -11.34
C SER A 58 -16.50 -9.24 -11.06
N VAL A 59 -16.39 -10.09 -12.09
CA VAL A 59 -15.57 -11.31 -12.04
C VAL A 59 -14.10 -10.92 -11.99
N GLU A 60 -13.69 -9.94 -12.79
CA GLU A 60 -12.31 -9.44 -12.86
C GLU A 60 -11.84 -8.91 -11.51
N TYR A 61 -12.72 -8.23 -10.76
CA TYR A 61 -12.41 -7.78 -9.40
C TYR A 61 -12.20 -8.96 -8.43
N LYS A 62 -13.05 -9.98 -8.52
CA LYS A 62 -12.92 -11.19 -7.68
C LYS A 62 -11.64 -11.95 -7.98
N ASP A 63 -11.31 -12.09 -9.27
CA ASP A 63 -10.09 -12.75 -9.72
C ASP A 63 -8.85 -11.97 -9.25
N PHE A 64 -8.87 -10.64 -9.34
CA PHE A 64 -7.82 -9.78 -8.79
C PHE A 64 -7.66 -9.99 -7.28
N CYS A 65 -8.75 -9.94 -6.51
CA CYS A 65 -8.69 -10.15 -5.06
C CYS A 65 -8.12 -11.53 -4.70
N THR A 66 -8.49 -12.56 -5.46
CA THR A 66 -7.99 -13.91 -5.25
C THR A 66 -6.50 -14.01 -5.58
N ALA A 67 -6.09 -13.48 -6.73
CA ALA A 67 -4.70 -13.53 -7.17
C ALA A 67 -3.75 -12.70 -6.27
N GLN A 68 -4.25 -11.61 -5.69
CA GLN A 68 -3.47 -10.70 -4.85
C GLN A 68 -3.69 -10.91 -3.34
N SER A 69 -4.43 -11.95 -2.93
CA SER A 69 -4.81 -12.19 -1.53
C SER A 69 -3.61 -12.26 -0.56
N PHE A 70 -2.44 -12.68 -1.03
CA PHE A 70 -1.22 -12.85 -0.24
C PHE A 70 -0.69 -11.53 0.41
N TRP A 71 -1.08 -10.36 -0.12
CA TRP A 71 -0.75 -9.06 0.46
C TRP A 71 -1.98 -8.15 0.63
N LEU A 72 -2.94 -8.24 -0.30
CA LEU A 72 -4.05 -7.29 -0.42
C LEU A 72 -4.99 -7.34 0.79
N ASP A 73 -5.26 -8.53 1.32
CA ASP A 73 -6.16 -8.73 2.45
C ASP A 73 -5.64 -8.05 3.73
N ASP A 74 -4.37 -8.24 4.01
CA ASP A 74 -3.75 -7.63 5.18
C ASP A 74 -3.52 -6.13 5.00
N TYR A 75 -3.12 -5.70 3.80
CA TYR A 75 -3.01 -4.28 3.47
C TYR A 75 -4.33 -3.54 3.64
N ALA A 76 -5.42 -4.06 3.07
CA ALA A 76 -6.73 -3.43 3.12
C ALA A 76 -7.25 -3.35 4.57
N LEU A 77 -7.05 -4.41 5.35
CA LEU A 77 -7.41 -4.41 6.78
C LEU A 77 -6.56 -3.40 7.57
N PHE A 78 -5.25 -3.34 7.35
CA PHE A 78 -4.35 -2.36 7.97
C PHE A 78 -4.84 -0.93 7.70
N MET A 79 -5.15 -0.62 6.44
CA MET A 79 -5.61 0.71 6.05
C MET A 79 -6.99 1.04 6.63
N ALA A 80 -7.88 0.05 6.74
CA ALA A 80 -9.19 0.23 7.35
C ALA A 80 -9.08 0.52 8.86
N ILE A 81 -8.25 -0.22 9.59
CA ILE A 81 -7.97 0.03 11.01
C ILE A 81 -7.31 1.41 11.18
N LYS A 82 -6.33 1.73 10.34
CA LYS A 82 -5.65 3.03 10.38
C LYS A 82 -6.63 4.19 10.19
N ALA A 83 -7.57 4.07 9.26
CA ALA A 83 -8.62 5.06 9.05
C ALA A 83 -9.53 5.19 10.28
N GLU A 84 -9.94 4.08 10.91
CA GLU A 84 -10.72 4.06 12.15
C GLU A 84 -9.98 4.71 13.32
N GLN A 85 -8.65 4.53 13.41
CA GLN A 85 -7.79 5.13 14.43
C GLN A 85 -7.41 6.59 14.10
N GLY A 86 -8.12 7.26 13.19
CA GLY A 86 -7.86 8.66 12.85
C GLY A 86 -6.49 8.91 12.21
N GLN A 87 -5.97 7.95 11.45
CA GLN A 87 -4.64 7.96 10.82
C GLN A 87 -3.47 7.87 11.81
N ALA A 88 -3.72 7.44 13.05
CA ALA A 88 -2.67 7.21 14.02
C ALA A 88 -1.63 6.21 13.51
N GLY A 89 -0.38 6.38 13.91
CA GLY A 89 0.71 5.44 13.59
C GLY A 89 0.51 4.09 14.26
N LEU A 90 1.07 3.03 13.69
CA LEU A 90 0.96 1.67 14.22
C LEU A 90 1.35 1.58 15.70
N CYS A 91 2.36 2.33 16.14
CA CYS A 91 2.82 2.35 17.53
C CYS A 91 1.78 2.91 18.52
N ASP A 92 0.84 3.71 18.03
CA ASP A 92 -0.19 4.36 18.84
C ASP A 92 -1.51 3.56 18.86
N TRP A 93 -1.57 2.43 18.17
CA TRP A 93 -2.75 1.57 18.17
C TRP A 93 -2.93 0.83 19.49
N PRO A 94 -4.17 0.42 19.84
CA PRO A 94 -4.43 -0.49 20.93
C PRO A 94 -3.55 -1.75 20.84
N ASP A 95 -3.05 -2.22 21.96
CA ASP A 95 -2.07 -3.32 22.03
C ASP A 95 -2.55 -4.59 21.33
N ASP A 96 -3.82 -4.93 21.46
CA ASP A 96 -4.43 -6.10 20.84
C ASP A 96 -4.47 -6.04 19.32
N LEU A 97 -4.75 -4.86 18.74
CA LEU A 97 -4.68 -4.63 17.29
C LEU A 97 -3.24 -4.52 16.82
N ARG A 98 -2.39 -3.79 17.55
CA ARG A 98 -0.98 -3.59 17.22
C ARG A 98 -0.21 -4.89 17.18
N THR A 99 -0.44 -5.77 18.15
CA THR A 99 0.20 -7.11 18.24
C THR A 99 -0.57 -8.20 17.48
N ARG A 100 -1.57 -7.84 16.70
CA ARG A 100 -2.40 -8.77 15.90
C ARG A 100 -3.02 -9.90 16.72
N GLN A 101 -3.59 -9.61 17.87
CA GLN A 101 -4.34 -10.63 18.62
C GLN A 101 -5.46 -11.21 17.74
N PRO A 102 -5.57 -12.53 17.56
CA PRO A 102 -6.49 -13.14 16.58
C PRO A 102 -7.95 -12.68 16.75
N ALA A 103 -8.43 -12.58 18.00
CA ALA A 103 -9.79 -12.13 18.27
C ALA A 103 -10.01 -10.67 17.88
N ALA A 104 -9.05 -9.77 18.17
CA ALA A 104 -9.14 -8.36 17.82
C ALA A 104 -9.10 -8.15 16.30
N VAL A 105 -8.23 -8.89 15.60
CA VAL A 105 -8.14 -8.86 14.14
C VAL A 105 -9.43 -9.38 13.49
N ALA A 106 -10.01 -10.47 13.98
CA ALA A 106 -11.27 -11.00 13.49
C ALA A 106 -12.42 -10.00 13.68
N ALA A 107 -12.56 -9.43 14.87
CA ALA A 107 -13.57 -8.43 15.17
C ALA A 107 -13.39 -7.15 14.31
N ALA A 108 -12.16 -6.70 14.08
CA ALA A 108 -11.88 -5.56 13.20
C ALA A 108 -12.26 -5.88 11.74
N ARG A 109 -11.98 -7.08 11.24
CA ARG A 109 -12.32 -7.52 9.88
C ARG A 109 -13.83 -7.52 9.65
N GLU A 110 -14.60 -8.00 10.61
CA GLU A 110 -16.07 -7.97 10.52
C GLU A 110 -16.62 -6.55 10.58
N ARG A 111 -16.18 -5.76 11.57
CA ARG A 111 -16.64 -4.39 11.78
C ARG A 111 -16.30 -3.46 10.61
N LEU A 112 -15.14 -3.62 10.00
CA LEU A 112 -14.61 -2.74 8.97
C LEU A 112 -14.73 -3.34 7.55
N ALA A 113 -15.55 -4.36 7.35
CA ALA A 113 -15.66 -5.09 6.08
C ALA A 113 -15.85 -4.14 4.88
N GLY A 114 -16.75 -3.16 4.98
CA GLY A 114 -16.98 -2.20 3.89
C GLY A 114 -15.78 -1.31 3.60
N GLN A 115 -14.99 -0.94 4.61
CA GLN A 115 -13.75 -0.18 4.39
C GLN A 115 -12.64 -1.05 3.80
N VAL A 116 -12.55 -2.31 4.22
CA VAL A 116 -11.63 -3.28 3.62
C VAL A 116 -11.93 -3.44 2.13
N ASP A 117 -13.21 -3.59 1.77
CA ASP A 117 -13.64 -3.69 0.38
C ASP A 117 -13.33 -2.42 -0.43
N TYR A 118 -13.49 -1.24 0.17
CA TYR A 118 -13.08 0.02 -0.44
C TYR A 118 -11.58 0.05 -0.78
N PHE A 119 -10.71 -0.30 0.18
CA PHE A 119 -9.27 -0.30 -0.08
C PHE A 119 -8.87 -1.33 -1.13
N LYS A 120 -9.52 -2.51 -1.16
CA LYS A 120 -9.32 -3.50 -2.23
C LYS A 120 -9.75 -2.96 -3.59
N ALA A 121 -10.90 -2.30 -3.68
CA ALA A 121 -11.39 -1.69 -4.91
C ALA A 121 -10.44 -0.60 -5.44
N VAL A 122 -9.89 0.23 -4.55
CA VAL A 122 -8.90 1.26 -4.92
C VAL A 122 -7.65 0.61 -5.51
N GLN A 123 -7.17 -0.49 -4.94
CA GLN A 123 -6.02 -1.21 -5.49
C GLN A 123 -6.35 -1.87 -6.84
N PHE A 124 -7.53 -2.41 -7.00
CA PHE A 124 -7.99 -2.94 -8.30
C PHE A 124 -7.97 -1.86 -9.38
N PHE A 125 -8.49 -0.66 -9.12
CA PHE A 125 -8.44 0.46 -10.07
C PHE A 125 -7.01 0.85 -10.43
N PHE A 126 -6.12 0.92 -9.43
CA PHE A 126 -4.72 1.23 -9.68
C PHE A 126 -4.08 0.18 -10.59
N TYR A 127 -4.19 -1.10 -10.24
CA TYR A 127 -3.53 -2.17 -10.98
C TYR A 127 -4.09 -2.39 -12.38
N THR A 128 -5.38 -2.17 -12.57
CA THR A 128 -5.98 -2.19 -13.91
C THR A 128 -5.35 -1.14 -14.82
N GLN A 129 -5.21 0.08 -14.34
CA GLN A 129 -4.59 1.17 -15.12
C GLN A 129 -3.07 0.99 -15.24
N TRP A 130 -2.40 0.53 -14.21
CA TRP A 130 -0.97 0.23 -14.24
C TRP A 130 -0.63 -0.86 -15.26
N ASN A 131 -1.39 -1.95 -15.25
CA ASN A 131 -1.17 -3.04 -16.20
C ASN A 131 -1.43 -2.61 -17.66
N ALA A 132 -2.42 -1.77 -17.91
CA ALA A 132 -2.67 -1.18 -19.20
C ALA A 132 -1.49 -0.29 -19.66
N LEU A 133 -0.97 0.56 -18.78
CA LEU A 133 0.21 1.38 -19.05
C LEU A 133 1.44 0.53 -19.33
N LYS A 134 1.69 -0.50 -18.53
CA LYS A 134 2.80 -1.43 -18.68
C LYS A 134 2.71 -2.17 -20.03
N ALA A 135 1.53 -2.67 -20.37
CA ALA A 135 1.30 -3.32 -21.66
C ALA A 135 1.57 -2.37 -22.83
N TYR A 136 1.09 -1.14 -22.76
CA TYR A 136 1.37 -0.12 -23.78
C TYR A 136 2.86 0.18 -23.92
N ALA A 137 3.56 0.40 -22.79
CA ALA A 137 5.00 0.70 -22.80
C ALA A 137 5.79 -0.47 -23.40
N ASN A 138 5.55 -1.69 -22.95
CA ASN A 138 6.32 -2.86 -23.34
C ASN A 138 5.99 -3.33 -24.77
N GLN A 139 4.69 -3.49 -25.08
CA GLN A 139 4.25 -4.11 -26.36
C GLN A 139 4.22 -3.10 -27.49
N ALA A 140 3.68 -1.90 -27.26
CA ALA A 140 3.51 -0.92 -28.32
C ALA A 140 4.78 -0.06 -28.56
N ARG A 141 5.65 0.07 -27.55
CA ARG A 141 6.81 0.96 -27.62
C ARG A 141 8.14 0.28 -27.35
N GLY A 142 8.19 -0.97 -26.94
CA GLY A 142 9.42 -1.70 -26.60
C GLY A 142 10.17 -1.12 -25.38
N ILE A 143 9.48 -0.35 -24.53
CA ILE A 143 10.05 0.29 -23.35
C ILE A 143 9.88 -0.65 -22.15
N GLN A 144 10.98 -1.01 -21.50
CA GLN A 144 10.93 -1.78 -20.26
C GLN A 144 10.81 -0.82 -19.07
N LEU A 145 9.87 -1.11 -18.18
CA LEU A 145 9.72 -0.41 -16.91
C LEU A 145 10.55 -1.15 -15.86
N VAL A 146 11.51 -0.46 -15.28
CA VAL A 146 12.37 -0.99 -14.20
C VAL A 146 11.93 -0.36 -12.90
N GLY A 147 11.46 -1.19 -11.97
CA GLY A 147 11.12 -0.77 -10.61
C GLY A 147 12.32 -0.79 -9.69
N ASP A 148 12.22 -0.09 -8.56
CA ASP A 148 13.18 -0.15 -7.46
C ASP A 148 12.59 -0.94 -6.30
N ILE A 149 13.46 -1.57 -5.51
CA ILE A 149 13.06 -2.30 -4.30
C ILE A 149 13.39 -1.43 -3.10
N PRO A 150 12.40 -1.04 -2.27
CA PRO A 150 12.67 -0.32 -1.04
C PRO A 150 13.44 -1.23 -0.08
N ILE A 151 14.67 -0.86 0.25
CA ILE A 151 15.51 -1.56 1.23
C ILE A 151 15.11 -1.26 2.67
N TYR A 152 14.28 -0.25 2.87
CA TYR A 152 13.72 0.13 4.16
C TYR A 152 12.21 0.28 4.05
N VAL A 153 11.51 -0.09 5.10
CA VAL A 153 10.05 -0.05 5.18
C VAL A 153 9.64 0.93 6.28
N SER A 154 8.55 1.64 6.07
CA SER A 154 8.00 2.52 7.10
C SER A 154 7.63 1.73 8.36
N PRO A 155 7.89 2.26 9.57
CA PRO A 155 7.38 1.67 10.81
C PRO A 155 5.85 1.67 10.86
N ASP A 156 5.23 2.51 10.05
CA ASP A 156 3.78 2.61 9.90
C ASP A 156 3.36 1.97 8.58
N SER A 157 3.48 0.65 8.50
CA SER A 157 3.20 -0.13 7.31
C SER A 157 2.51 -1.45 7.62
N SER A 158 1.76 -1.95 6.64
CA SER A 158 1.16 -3.29 6.71
C SER A 158 2.22 -4.39 6.80
N ASP A 159 3.38 -4.19 6.17
CA ASP A 159 4.48 -5.18 6.19
C ASP A 159 5.01 -5.38 7.61
N LEU A 160 5.30 -4.27 8.34
CA LEU A 160 5.73 -4.37 9.73
C LEU A 160 4.65 -4.97 10.62
N TRP A 161 3.38 -4.60 10.39
CA TRP A 161 2.26 -5.10 11.17
C TRP A 161 2.02 -6.59 10.97
N THR A 162 2.19 -7.09 9.74
CA THR A 162 1.90 -8.50 9.40
C THR A 162 3.05 -9.44 9.68
N ARG A 163 4.29 -8.95 9.54
CA ARG A 163 5.52 -9.75 9.65
C ARG A 163 6.58 -9.06 10.49
N PRO A 164 6.29 -8.73 11.76
CA PRO A 164 7.23 -8.02 12.64
C PRO A 164 8.54 -8.79 12.84
N GLU A 165 8.54 -10.11 12.67
CA GLU A 165 9.71 -10.97 12.78
C GLU A 165 10.80 -10.68 11.71
N LEU A 166 10.43 -10.07 10.59
CA LEU A 166 11.38 -9.66 9.54
C LEU A 166 12.13 -8.37 9.89
N PHE A 167 11.69 -7.67 10.91
CA PHE A 167 12.21 -6.36 11.29
C PHE A 167 12.88 -6.41 12.66
N GLN A 168 13.74 -5.43 12.93
CA GLN A 168 14.40 -5.29 14.22
C GLN A 168 13.46 -4.60 15.20
N THR A 169 12.53 -5.38 15.75
CA THR A 169 11.53 -4.96 16.71
C THR A 169 11.65 -5.73 18.01
N ASP A 170 11.10 -5.16 19.08
CA ASP A 170 10.83 -5.86 20.32
C ASP A 170 9.55 -6.72 20.21
N GLY A 171 9.18 -7.42 21.28
CA GLY A 171 7.95 -8.23 21.30
C GLY A 171 6.65 -7.40 21.24
N GLN A 172 6.75 -6.08 21.27
CA GLN A 172 5.65 -5.13 21.22
C GLN A 172 5.61 -4.32 19.90
N THR A 173 6.31 -4.79 18.86
CA THR A 173 6.42 -4.13 17.55
C THR A 173 7.11 -2.76 17.54
N HIS A 174 7.75 -2.35 18.68
CA HIS A 174 8.56 -1.14 18.68
C HIS A 174 9.93 -1.42 18.06
N LEU A 175 10.41 -0.45 17.31
CA LEU A 175 11.71 -0.58 16.64
C LEU A 175 12.85 -0.57 17.68
N THR A 176 13.70 -1.57 17.63
CA THR A 176 14.94 -1.61 18.43
C THR A 176 16.10 -0.93 17.72
N GLN A 177 16.03 -0.86 16.39
CA GLN A 177 16.99 -0.16 15.54
C GLN A 177 16.26 0.53 14.38
N VAL A 178 16.79 1.68 13.98
CA VAL A 178 16.28 2.44 12.84
C VAL A 178 17.40 2.66 11.83
N ALA A 179 17.04 2.74 10.56
CA ALA A 179 17.97 3.14 9.51
C ALA A 179 18.41 4.58 9.73
N GLY A 180 19.67 4.85 9.52
CA GLY A 180 20.26 6.17 9.60
C GLY A 180 21.30 6.38 8.52
N CYS A 181 21.63 7.63 8.22
CA CYS A 181 22.75 7.97 7.36
C CYS A 181 23.80 8.76 8.15
N PRO A 182 25.09 8.64 7.76
CA PRO A 182 26.13 9.49 8.33
C PRO A 182 25.84 10.98 8.03
N PRO A 183 26.39 11.90 8.80
CA PRO A 183 26.26 13.32 8.52
C PRO A 183 26.74 13.60 7.07
N GLY A 184 25.88 14.21 6.27
CA GLY A 184 26.19 14.60 4.90
C GLY A 184 26.53 16.09 4.81
N CYS A 185 27.00 16.52 3.64
CA CYS A 185 27.35 17.94 3.38
C CYS A 185 26.18 18.91 3.58
N LEU A 186 24.94 18.42 3.51
CA LEU A 186 23.72 19.23 3.67
C LEU A 186 23.11 19.19 5.08
N CYS A 187 23.56 18.28 5.93
CA CYS A 187 23.06 18.13 7.28
C CYS A 187 24.21 17.72 8.20
N GLY A 188 24.68 18.62 9.03
CA GLY A 188 25.77 18.41 10.00
C GLY A 188 25.42 17.49 11.17
N ARG A 189 24.20 16.93 11.20
CA ARG A 189 23.72 15.99 12.24
C ARG A 189 23.40 14.65 11.60
N ARG A 190 23.60 13.56 12.35
CA ARG A 190 23.12 12.24 11.96
C ARG A 190 21.60 12.31 11.81
N SER A 191 21.09 11.94 10.65
CA SER A 191 19.67 11.85 10.41
C SER A 191 19.23 10.40 10.66
N ALA A 192 18.36 10.19 11.64
CA ALA A 192 17.61 8.95 11.76
C ALA A 192 16.47 9.04 10.75
N LEU A 193 16.43 8.13 9.78
CA LEU A 193 15.39 8.11 8.75
C LEU A 193 14.04 7.62 9.29
N GLY A 194 13.99 7.19 10.56
CA GLY A 194 12.77 6.67 11.20
C GLY A 194 12.19 5.42 10.52
N GLN A 195 12.97 4.77 9.64
CA GLN A 195 12.55 3.60 8.90
C GLN A 195 13.00 2.32 9.61
N SER A 196 12.19 1.27 9.49
CA SER A 196 12.46 -0.02 10.10
C SER A 196 13.67 -0.69 9.45
N ALA A 197 14.65 -1.12 10.26
CA ALA A 197 15.73 -1.94 9.79
C ALA A 197 15.28 -3.40 9.68
N LEU A 198 15.57 -4.03 8.54
CA LEU A 198 15.31 -5.45 8.33
C LEU A 198 16.23 -6.31 9.21
N ARG A 199 15.69 -7.42 9.70
CA ARG A 199 16.46 -8.44 10.38
C ARG A 199 17.12 -9.31 9.30
N LEU A 200 18.41 -9.09 9.03
CA LEU A 200 19.16 -9.97 8.15
C LEU A 200 19.33 -11.32 8.84
N ALA A 201 18.95 -12.41 8.17
CA ALA A 201 19.25 -13.75 8.62
C ALA A 201 20.80 -13.92 8.70
N PRO A 202 21.35 -14.63 9.72
CA PRO A 202 22.77 -14.92 9.75
C PRO A 202 23.16 -15.68 8.47
N PRO A 203 24.31 -15.40 7.84
CA PRO A 203 24.71 -16.04 6.60
C PRO A 203 24.85 -17.54 6.81
N GLN A 204 23.87 -18.31 6.38
CA GLN A 204 24.05 -19.72 6.13
C GLN A 204 24.77 -19.85 4.78
N GLY A 205 26.09 -19.83 4.85
CA GLY A 205 27.07 -20.19 3.85
C GLY A 205 26.67 -20.25 2.38
N ARG A 206 26.33 -19.13 1.77
CA ARG A 206 26.42 -18.80 0.33
C ARG A 206 25.65 -17.51 0.06
N GLY A 207 26.39 -16.44 -0.28
CA GLY A 207 25.87 -15.23 -0.92
C GLY A 207 24.77 -14.49 -0.16
N PHE A 208 24.79 -13.19 -0.23
CA PHE A 208 23.74 -12.31 0.28
C PHE A 208 22.35 -12.83 -0.12
N CYS A 209 21.64 -13.47 0.79
CA CYS A 209 20.25 -13.81 0.62
C CYS A 209 19.42 -12.66 1.21
N LEU A 210 19.04 -11.73 0.36
CA LEU A 210 17.91 -10.86 0.65
C LEU A 210 16.69 -11.78 0.73
N VAL A 211 16.23 -12.02 1.98
CA VAL A 211 14.96 -12.66 2.30
C VAL A 211 14.52 -13.72 1.27
N GLU A 212 14.84 -14.99 1.50
CA GLU A 212 14.06 -16.07 0.94
C GLU A 212 12.66 -16.10 1.60
N ALA A 213 11.81 -15.17 1.20
CA ALA A 213 10.41 -15.46 1.25
C ALA A 213 10.14 -16.46 0.10
N PRO A 214 9.45 -17.59 0.34
CA PRO A 214 9.16 -18.56 -0.71
C PRO A 214 8.37 -18.00 -1.91
N ASP A 215 7.97 -16.74 -1.83
CA ASP A 215 7.24 -16.01 -2.85
C ASP A 215 7.96 -14.75 -3.39
N ALA A 216 9.24 -14.57 -3.11
CA ALA A 216 9.98 -13.39 -3.62
C ALA A 216 9.90 -13.27 -5.15
N ALA A 217 9.82 -14.38 -5.87
CA ALA A 217 9.61 -14.38 -7.32
C ALA A 217 8.29 -13.72 -7.74
N ARG A 218 7.24 -13.75 -6.90
CA ARG A 218 5.96 -13.09 -7.20
C ARG A 218 5.97 -11.59 -6.99
N TYR A 219 6.97 -11.05 -6.26
CA TYR A 219 7.15 -9.61 -6.08
C TYR A 219 7.84 -8.93 -7.26
N PHE A 220 8.44 -9.69 -8.18
CA PHE A 220 9.23 -9.18 -9.31
C PHE A 220 8.49 -9.14 -10.64
N ASP A 221 7.28 -9.68 -10.72
CA ASP A 221 6.40 -9.55 -11.90
C ASP A 221 5.63 -8.20 -11.86
N LEU A 222 6.39 -7.10 -11.70
CA LEU A 222 5.90 -5.73 -11.90
C LEU A 222 5.84 -5.38 -13.37
#